data_e6133e49d87e8a6d8b036104f83769a9
#
_entry.id   e6133e49d87e8a6d8b036104f83769a9
#
_cell.length_a   1.000
_cell.length_b   1.000
_cell.length_c   1.000
_cell.angle_alpha   90.00
_cell.angle_beta   90.00
_cell.angle_gamma   90.00
#
_symmetry.space_group_name_H-M   'P 1'
#
loop_
_entity.id
_entity.type
_entity.pdbx_description
1 polymer ?
#
loop_
_entity_poly.entity_id
_entity_poly.type
_entity_poly.pdbx_seq_one_letter_code
_entity_poly.pdbx_strand_id
1 'polypeptide(L)'
;MDQVLQHVAQSMEKQLDNEIERLDALDSGDLEAIRQQRINEMKQRAKQKQEWLANGHGEYTEIDNEKEFFTICNKSTNVVCHFHRTDTPRCRIVDMHLKVLAKKHVETRFVKIDAERAPFLTGRLKVRVIPTIALLKDNKTKDFIVGFTDLGNRDDFSTDMLEWRIAKSDLIEYSGDLLSPPVDGRKPKVFVQSKKTIRQKDDSDSDLDLSD
;
A
#
# COMPACT_ATOMS: atom_id res chain seq x y z
N MET A 1 44.22 -27.56 11.84
CA MET A 1 43.30 -26.73 11.04
C MET A 1 43.12 -27.25 9.63
N ASP A 2 44.12 -27.76 8.97
CA ASP A 2 44.05 -28.28 7.59
C ASP A 2 43.10 -29.47 7.38
N GLN A 3 43.01 -30.38 8.35
CA GLN A 3 42.09 -31.53 8.23
C GLN A 3 40.60 -31.13 8.24
N VAL A 4 40.22 -30.08 8.96
CA VAL A 4 38.83 -29.58 8.98
C VAL A 4 38.51 -28.87 7.66
N LEU A 5 39.45 -28.12 7.13
CA LEU A 5 39.31 -27.47 5.82
C LEU A 5 39.20 -28.47 4.68
N GLN A 6 40.02 -29.55 4.71
CA GLN A 6 39.89 -30.65 3.74
C GLN A 6 38.56 -31.36 3.81
N HIS A 7 38.05 -31.62 5.02
CA HIS A 7 36.75 -32.29 5.17
C HIS A 7 35.59 -31.43 4.68
N VAL A 8 35.66 -30.11 4.94
CA VAL A 8 34.65 -29.16 4.42
C VAL A 8 34.70 -29.07 2.89
N ALA A 9 35.88 -29.00 2.30
CA ALA A 9 36.04 -28.96 0.85
C ALA A 9 35.50 -30.24 0.19
N GLN A 10 35.84 -31.42 0.71
CA GLN A 10 35.30 -32.70 0.22
C GLN A 10 33.76 -32.80 0.38
N SER A 11 33.21 -32.25 1.47
CA SER A 11 31.76 -32.21 1.67
C SER A 11 31.06 -31.30 0.65
N MET A 12 31.66 -30.16 0.32
CA MET A 12 31.15 -29.24 -0.70
C MET A 12 31.27 -29.82 -2.12
N GLU A 13 32.39 -30.45 -2.46
CA GLU A 13 32.54 -31.18 -3.73
C GLU A 13 31.46 -32.23 -3.90
N LYS A 14 31.25 -33.05 -2.87
CA LYS A 14 30.20 -34.11 -2.92
C LYS A 14 28.79 -33.54 -3.06
N GLN A 15 28.52 -32.36 -2.47
CA GLN A 15 27.21 -31.69 -2.65
C GLN A 15 27.06 -31.16 -4.07
N LEU A 16 28.10 -30.57 -4.64
CA LEU A 16 28.12 -30.09 -6.02
C LEU A 16 27.96 -31.25 -7.02
N ASP A 17 28.68 -32.34 -6.84
CA ASP A 17 28.59 -33.52 -7.69
C ASP A 17 27.16 -34.11 -7.66
N ASN A 18 26.55 -34.23 -6.49
CA ASN A 18 25.17 -34.68 -6.35
C ASN A 18 24.16 -33.75 -7.05
N GLU A 19 24.38 -32.44 -7.03
CA GLU A 19 23.50 -31.49 -7.71
C GLU A 19 23.71 -31.52 -9.21
N ILE A 20 24.95 -31.71 -9.68
CA ILE A 20 25.26 -31.91 -11.10
C ILE A 20 24.61 -33.20 -11.60
N GLU A 21 24.76 -34.33 -10.89
CA GLU A 21 24.08 -35.60 -11.24
C GLU A 21 22.57 -35.44 -11.28
N ARG A 22 22.00 -34.68 -10.34
CA ARG A 22 20.56 -34.42 -10.32
C ARG A 22 20.09 -33.58 -11.52
N LEU A 23 20.90 -32.58 -11.92
CA LEU A 23 20.62 -31.75 -13.09
C LEU A 23 20.80 -32.53 -14.40
N ASP A 24 21.82 -33.38 -14.48
CA ASP A 24 22.06 -34.25 -15.65
C ASP A 24 21.01 -35.36 -15.77
N ALA A 25 20.44 -35.81 -14.67
CA ALA A 25 19.37 -36.79 -14.64
C ALA A 25 17.99 -36.22 -15.02
N LEU A 26 17.83 -34.91 -15.15
CA LEU A 26 16.61 -34.31 -15.67
C LEU A 26 16.42 -34.69 -17.15
N ASP A 27 15.57 -35.67 -17.37
CA ASP A 27 15.21 -36.10 -18.72
C ASP A 27 14.43 -34.99 -19.46
N SER A 28 14.49 -35.03 -20.78
CA SER A 28 13.76 -34.10 -21.66
C SER A 28 12.25 -34.08 -21.34
N GLY A 29 11.71 -35.18 -20.82
CA GLY A 29 10.32 -35.25 -20.37
C GLY A 29 10.03 -34.41 -19.14
N ASP A 30 10.95 -34.31 -18.18
CA ASP A 30 10.80 -33.50 -16.97
C ASP A 30 10.83 -32.00 -17.31
N LEU A 31 11.71 -31.61 -18.23
CA LEU A 31 11.77 -30.22 -18.72
C LEU A 31 10.47 -29.80 -19.43
N GLU A 32 9.92 -30.68 -20.26
CA GLU A 32 8.65 -30.43 -20.94
C GLU A 32 7.48 -30.37 -19.94
N ALA A 33 7.48 -31.21 -18.91
CA ALA A 33 6.48 -31.17 -17.82
C ALA A 33 6.53 -29.82 -17.07
N ILE A 34 7.72 -29.35 -16.71
CA ILE A 34 7.90 -28.05 -16.05
C ILE A 34 7.45 -26.90 -16.95
N ARG A 35 7.78 -26.97 -18.24
CA ARG A 35 7.35 -25.99 -19.25
C ARG A 35 5.83 -25.96 -19.36
N GLN A 36 5.20 -27.13 -19.45
CA GLN A 36 3.76 -27.26 -19.56
C GLN A 36 3.04 -26.75 -18.31
N GLN A 37 3.58 -27.04 -17.14
CA GLN A 37 3.08 -26.51 -15.88
C GLN A 37 3.11 -24.98 -15.88
N ARG A 38 4.23 -24.35 -16.25
CA ARG A 38 4.35 -22.88 -16.36
C ARG A 38 3.34 -22.28 -17.34
N ILE A 39 3.15 -22.92 -18.49
CA ILE A 39 2.17 -22.49 -19.49
C ILE A 39 0.75 -22.54 -18.90
N ASN A 40 0.42 -23.60 -18.19
CA ASN A 40 -0.89 -23.76 -17.57
C ASN A 40 -1.11 -22.73 -16.45
N GLU A 41 -0.10 -22.47 -15.61
CA GLU A 41 -0.15 -21.42 -14.58
C GLU A 41 -0.36 -20.03 -15.20
N MET A 42 0.37 -19.72 -16.28
CA MET A 42 0.18 -18.45 -16.98
C MET A 42 -1.22 -18.31 -17.58
N LYS A 43 -1.76 -19.39 -18.17
CA LYS A 43 -3.14 -19.40 -18.69
C LYS A 43 -4.17 -19.19 -17.58
N GLN A 44 -3.99 -19.84 -16.44
CA GLN A 44 -4.88 -19.68 -15.28
C GLN A 44 -4.84 -18.25 -14.73
N ARG A 45 -3.64 -17.66 -14.57
CA ARG A 45 -3.47 -16.26 -14.13
C ARG A 45 -4.11 -15.28 -15.13
N ALA A 46 -3.94 -15.53 -16.43
CA ALA A 46 -4.55 -14.69 -17.46
C ALA A 46 -6.09 -14.75 -17.42
N LYS A 47 -6.67 -15.94 -17.27
CA LYS A 47 -8.11 -16.14 -17.12
C LYS A 47 -8.64 -15.45 -15.86
N GLN A 48 -7.98 -15.65 -14.74
CA GLN A 48 -8.34 -15.02 -13.46
C GLN A 48 -8.31 -13.49 -13.56
N LYS A 49 -7.29 -12.93 -14.22
CA LYS A 49 -7.21 -11.48 -14.46
C LYS A 49 -8.38 -10.97 -15.31
N GLN A 50 -8.80 -11.73 -16.34
CA GLN A 50 -9.97 -11.39 -17.14
C GLN A 50 -11.27 -11.41 -16.31
N GLU A 51 -11.43 -12.39 -15.43
CA GLU A 51 -12.57 -12.48 -14.50
C GLU A 51 -12.60 -11.30 -13.54
N TRP A 52 -11.45 -10.89 -12.99
CA TRP A 52 -11.35 -9.70 -12.15
C TRP A 52 -11.76 -8.43 -12.90
N LEU A 53 -11.23 -8.23 -14.11
CA LEU A 53 -11.61 -7.07 -14.94
C LEU A 53 -13.10 -7.06 -15.28
N ALA A 54 -13.70 -8.22 -15.59
CA ALA A 54 -15.15 -8.34 -15.82
C ALA A 54 -15.98 -8.00 -14.58
N ASN A 55 -15.45 -8.24 -13.37
CA ASN A 55 -16.06 -7.86 -12.10
C ASN A 55 -15.78 -6.39 -11.72
N GLY A 56 -15.11 -5.62 -12.59
CA GLY A 56 -14.82 -4.20 -12.42
C GLY A 56 -13.58 -3.90 -11.59
N HIS A 57 -12.69 -4.87 -11.36
CA HIS A 57 -11.37 -4.59 -10.80
C HIS A 57 -10.53 -3.72 -11.75
N GLY A 58 -9.49 -3.08 -11.23
CA GLY A 58 -8.66 -2.15 -11.99
C GLY A 58 -9.22 -0.72 -12.03
N GLU A 59 -10.45 -0.53 -11.56
CA GLU A 59 -11.09 0.77 -11.46
C GLU A 59 -11.47 1.11 -10.01
N TYR A 60 -11.40 2.39 -9.68
CA TYR A 60 -11.88 2.91 -8.41
C TYR A 60 -13.26 3.53 -8.60
N THR A 61 -14.30 2.82 -8.15
CA THR A 61 -15.69 3.17 -8.40
C THR A 61 -16.41 3.59 -7.13
N GLU A 62 -17.36 4.50 -7.27
CA GLU A 62 -18.30 4.85 -6.24
C GLU A 62 -19.51 3.92 -6.31
N ILE A 63 -19.98 3.47 -5.15
CA ILE A 63 -21.17 2.64 -5.02
C ILE A 63 -22.27 3.46 -4.33
N ASP A 64 -23.49 3.36 -4.86
CA ASP A 64 -24.60 4.20 -4.43
C ASP A 64 -25.31 3.67 -3.19
N ASN A 65 -25.24 2.36 -2.94
CA ASN A 65 -26.03 1.74 -1.87
C ASN A 65 -25.30 0.54 -1.22
N GLU A 66 -25.76 0.22 -0.01
CA GLU A 66 -25.22 -0.87 0.79
C GLU A 66 -25.42 -2.26 0.19
N LYS A 67 -26.48 -2.47 -0.60
CA LYS A 67 -26.73 -3.76 -1.26
C LYS A 67 -25.67 -4.07 -2.31
N GLU A 68 -25.24 -3.05 -3.03
CA GLU A 68 -24.16 -3.16 -4.00
C GLU A 68 -22.83 -3.53 -3.34
N PHE A 69 -22.55 -2.95 -2.17
CA PHE A 69 -21.38 -3.32 -1.38
C PHE A 69 -21.34 -4.83 -1.09
N PHE A 70 -22.45 -5.40 -0.60
CA PHE A 70 -22.51 -6.84 -0.34
C PHE A 70 -22.36 -7.68 -1.61
N THR A 71 -22.94 -7.21 -2.72
CA THR A 71 -22.79 -7.88 -4.02
C THR A 71 -21.33 -7.92 -4.47
N ILE A 72 -20.60 -6.82 -4.30
CA ILE A 72 -19.19 -6.72 -4.63
C ILE A 72 -18.35 -7.64 -3.72
N CYS A 73 -18.61 -7.62 -2.42
CA CYS A 73 -17.92 -8.49 -1.46
C CYS A 73 -18.12 -9.99 -1.76
N ASN A 74 -19.31 -10.38 -2.27
CA ASN A 74 -19.55 -11.77 -2.67
C ASN A 74 -18.85 -12.18 -3.97
N LYS A 75 -18.58 -11.22 -4.87
CA LYS A 75 -17.93 -11.48 -6.16
C LYS A 75 -16.41 -11.39 -6.12
N SER A 76 -15.87 -10.65 -5.15
CA SER A 76 -14.44 -10.35 -5.06
C SER A 76 -13.88 -10.80 -3.72
N THR A 77 -12.82 -11.59 -3.76
CA THR A 77 -12.13 -12.09 -2.56
C THR A 77 -11.53 -10.95 -1.74
N ASN A 78 -10.86 -10.03 -2.41
CA ASN A 78 -10.19 -8.89 -1.79
C ASN A 78 -10.92 -7.60 -2.15
N VAL A 79 -11.36 -6.84 -1.14
CA VAL A 79 -12.06 -5.57 -1.33
C VAL A 79 -11.49 -4.49 -0.42
N VAL A 80 -11.20 -3.33 -1.01
CA VAL A 80 -10.82 -2.10 -0.30
C VAL A 80 -11.95 -1.11 -0.45
N CYS A 81 -12.62 -0.77 0.67
CA CYS A 81 -13.76 0.13 0.68
C CYS A 81 -13.43 1.42 1.44
N HIS A 82 -13.45 2.54 0.74
CA HIS A 82 -13.24 3.87 1.31
C HIS A 82 -14.58 4.49 1.72
N PHE A 83 -14.80 4.68 3.01
CA PHE A 83 -15.89 5.47 3.56
C PHE A 83 -15.52 6.94 3.48
N HIS A 84 -16.19 7.65 2.58
CA HIS A 84 -15.90 9.06 2.33
C HIS A 84 -17.08 9.96 2.66
N ARG A 85 -16.81 11.25 2.62
CA ARG A 85 -17.79 12.31 2.69
C ARG A 85 -17.39 13.41 1.71
N THR A 86 -18.34 13.93 0.95
CA THR A 86 -18.04 14.89 -0.13
C THR A 86 -17.38 16.17 0.39
N ASP A 87 -17.78 16.62 1.58
CA ASP A 87 -17.29 17.86 2.19
C ASP A 87 -15.91 17.75 2.85
N THR A 88 -15.35 16.54 2.94
CA THR A 88 -14.08 16.31 3.64
C THR A 88 -12.89 16.38 2.68
N PRO A 89 -12.00 17.40 2.79
CA PRO A 89 -10.84 17.52 1.89
C PRO A 89 -9.89 16.33 1.94
N ARG A 90 -9.73 15.69 3.13
CA ARG A 90 -8.89 14.52 3.31
C ARG A 90 -9.36 13.31 2.52
N CYS A 91 -10.67 13.18 2.23
CA CYS A 91 -11.18 12.11 1.37
C CYS A 91 -10.66 12.24 -0.05
N ARG A 92 -10.48 13.46 -0.58
CA ARG A 92 -9.92 13.68 -1.92
C ARG A 92 -8.47 13.23 -2.03
N ILE A 93 -7.70 13.35 -0.95
CA ILE A 93 -6.31 12.86 -0.90
C ILE A 93 -6.31 11.33 -1.00
N VAL A 94 -7.14 10.65 -0.21
CA VAL A 94 -7.29 9.19 -0.27
C VAL A 94 -7.76 8.73 -1.64
N ASP A 95 -8.76 9.40 -2.23
CA ASP A 95 -9.27 9.08 -3.57
C ASP A 95 -8.18 9.13 -4.64
N MET A 96 -7.28 10.11 -4.57
CA MET A 96 -6.17 10.25 -5.50
C MET A 96 -5.23 9.03 -5.44
N HIS A 97 -4.85 8.61 -4.23
CA HIS A 97 -3.98 7.46 -4.04
C HIS A 97 -4.66 6.14 -4.40
N LEU A 98 -5.93 5.94 -3.98
CA LEU A 98 -6.67 4.72 -4.29
C LEU A 98 -6.95 4.55 -5.79
N LYS A 99 -7.12 5.63 -6.55
CA LYS A 99 -7.22 5.57 -8.02
C LYS A 99 -5.95 5.04 -8.68
N VAL A 100 -4.78 5.37 -8.14
CA VAL A 100 -3.49 4.86 -8.64
C VAL A 100 -3.36 3.38 -8.27
N LEU A 101 -3.63 3.03 -7.01
CA LEU A 101 -3.52 1.66 -6.51
C LEU A 101 -4.51 0.70 -7.19
N ALA A 102 -5.73 1.14 -7.48
CA ALA A 102 -6.71 0.33 -8.18
C ALA A 102 -6.22 -0.14 -9.56
N LYS A 103 -5.51 0.72 -10.29
CA LYS A 103 -4.91 0.36 -11.60
C LYS A 103 -3.72 -0.57 -11.46
N LYS A 104 -2.96 -0.45 -10.38
CA LYS A 104 -1.77 -1.26 -10.11
C LYS A 104 -2.15 -2.67 -9.62
N HIS A 105 -3.13 -2.78 -8.73
CA HIS A 105 -3.53 -4.00 -8.04
C HIS A 105 -4.90 -4.50 -8.52
N VAL A 106 -4.90 -5.17 -9.67
CA VAL A 106 -6.13 -5.69 -10.31
C VAL A 106 -6.73 -6.86 -9.52
N GLU A 107 -5.92 -7.55 -8.70
CA GLU A 107 -6.36 -8.64 -7.83
C GLU A 107 -7.34 -8.18 -6.73
N THR A 108 -7.39 -6.87 -6.46
CA THR A 108 -8.23 -6.29 -5.40
C THR A 108 -9.26 -5.33 -5.99
N ARG A 109 -10.48 -5.39 -5.49
CA ARG A 109 -11.56 -4.47 -5.86
C ARG A 109 -11.51 -3.22 -5.00
N PHE A 110 -11.35 -2.06 -5.62
CA PHE A 110 -11.34 -0.76 -4.94
C PHE A 110 -12.65 -0.04 -5.16
N VAL A 111 -13.31 0.31 -4.05
CA VAL A 111 -14.60 1.02 -4.09
C VAL A 111 -14.62 2.13 -3.04
N LYS A 112 -15.52 3.10 -3.23
CA LYS A 112 -15.86 4.09 -2.21
C LYS A 112 -17.36 4.16 -2.01
N ILE A 113 -17.77 4.48 -0.81
CA ILE A 113 -19.17 4.66 -0.44
C ILE A 113 -19.32 5.91 0.42
N ASP A 114 -20.39 6.66 0.18
CA ASP A 114 -20.70 7.80 1.03
C ASP A 114 -21.21 7.30 2.39
N ALA A 115 -20.55 7.72 3.45
CA ALA A 115 -20.86 7.32 4.82
C ALA A 115 -22.27 7.76 5.24
N GLU A 116 -22.81 8.83 4.68
CA GLU A 116 -24.15 9.33 4.97
C GLU A 116 -25.23 8.47 4.28
N ARG A 117 -24.91 7.88 3.13
CA ARG A 117 -25.80 6.99 2.37
C ARG A 117 -25.73 5.54 2.84
N ALA A 118 -24.79 5.20 3.73
CA ALA A 118 -24.58 3.86 4.23
C ALA A 118 -24.63 3.77 5.77
N PRO A 119 -25.76 4.12 6.41
CA PRO A 119 -25.87 4.14 7.87
C PRO A 119 -25.77 2.75 8.51
N PHE A 120 -26.27 1.71 7.83
CA PHE A 120 -26.18 0.34 8.33
C PHE A 120 -24.73 -0.15 8.32
N LEU A 121 -23.98 0.07 7.23
CA LEU A 121 -22.56 -0.33 7.13
C LEU A 121 -21.71 0.44 8.12
N THR A 122 -21.86 1.75 8.21
CA THR A 122 -21.11 2.60 9.15
C THR A 122 -21.38 2.20 10.60
N GLY A 123 -22.63 1.88 10.95
CA GLY A 123 -22.99 1.39 12.26
C GLY A 123 -22.41 0.00 12.55
N ARG A 124 -22.54 -0.95 11.63
CA ARG A 124 -22.02 -2.32 11.80
C ARG A 124 -20.50 -2.40 11.84
N LEU A 125 -19.81 -1.64 11.00
CA LEU A 125 -18.36 -1.57 10.94
C LEU A 125 -17.77 -0.55 11.93
N LYS A 126 -18.61 0.13 12.70
CA LYS A 126 -18.23 1.15 13.70
C LYS A 126 -17.36 2.27 13.13
N VAL A 127 -17.66 2.69 11.90
CA VAL A 127 -16.97 3.80 11.26
C VAL A 127 -17.39 5.10 11.91
N ARG A 128 -16.49 5.76 12.64
CA ARG A 128 -16.75 7.02 13.37
C ARG A 128 -15.97 8.20 12.86
N VAL A 129 -14.91 7.94 12.14
CA VAL A 129 -13.98 8.95 11.61
C VAL A 129 -13.96 8.86 10.09
N ILE A 130 -13.92 9.99 9.40
CA ILE A 130 -13.80 10.07 7.94
C ILE A 130 -12.53 10.85 7.60
N PRO A 131 -11.71 10.33 6.66
CA PRO A 131 -11.84 9.08 5.90
C PRO A 131 -11.55 7.83 6.73
N THR A 132 -12.21 6.72 6.42
CA THR A 132 -11.84 5.38 6.90
C THR A 132 -11.83 4.42 5.73
N ILE A 133 -10.81 3.59 5.65
CA ILE A 133 -10.69 2.56 4.64
C ILE A 133 -10.88 1.20 5.33
N ALA A 134 -11.90 0.47 4.94
CA ALA A 134 -12.12 -0.91 5.39
C ALA A 134 -11.43 -1.88 4.42
N LEU A 135 -10.71 -2.81 4.99
CA LEU A 135 -9.94 -3.84 4.29
C LEU A 135 -10.65 -5.19 4.52
N LEU A 136 -11.20 -5.77 3.43
CA LEU A 136 -11.99 -6.99 3.51
C LEU A 136 -11.34 -8.10 2.68
N LYS A 137 -11.33 -9.30 3.26
CA LYS A 137 -10.91 -10.54 2.59
C LYS A 137 -11.95 -11.62 2.86
N ASP A 138 -12.39 -12.32 1.83
CA ASP A 138 -13.39 -13.40 1.92
C ASP A 138 -14.66 -12.99 2.70
N ASN A 139 -15.24 -11.83 2.34
CA ASN A 139 -16.41 -11.26 3.03
C ASN A 139 -16.23 -10.91 4.52
N LYS A 140 -15.00 -10.95 5.02
CA LYS A 140 -14.68 -10.61 6.41
C LYS A 140 -13.81 -9.37 6.45
N THR A 141 -14.10 -8.49 7.38
CA THR A 141 -13.24 -7.34 7.65
C THR A 141 -11.96 -7.83 8.32
N LYS A 142 -10.84 -7.58 7.69
CA LYS A 142 -9.50 -7.89 8.20
C LYS A 142 -8.95 -6.78 9.06
N ASP A 143 -9.07 -5.54 8.56
CA ASP A 143 -8.43 -4.39 9.18
C ASP A 143 -9.12 -3.08 8.74
N PHE A 144 -8.78 -1.99 9.42
CA PHE A 144 -9.21 -0.64 9.11
C PHE A 144 -8.03 0.32 9.10
N ILE A 145 -8.04 1.27 8.17
CA ILE A 145 -7.16 2.43 8.20
C ILE A 145 -8.04 3.62 8.56
N VAL A 146 -7.87 4.15 9.78
CA VAL A 146 -8.72 5.23 10.31
C VAL A 146 -7.99 6.55 10.18
N GLY A 147 -8.54 7.45 9.38
CA GLY A 147 -7.89 8.74 9.10
C GLY A 147 -6.50 8.55 8.50
N PHE A 148 -5.53 9.30 8.99
CA PHE A 148 -4.13 9.24 8.54
C PHE A 148 -3.15 8.78 9.62
N THR A 149 -3.66 8.24 10.72
CA THR A 149 -2.85 7.82 11.87
C THR A 149 -1.77 6.82 11.47
N ASP A 150 -2.15 5.81 10.70
CA ASP A 150 -1.24 4.76 10.23
C ASP A 150 -0.35 5.19 9.06
N LEU A 151 -0.61 6.38 8.49
CA LEU A 151 0.08 6.94 7.33
C LEU A 151 1.05 8.08 7.74
N GLY A 152 1.43 8.14 9.02
CA GLY A 152 2.32 9.16 9.57
C GLY A 152 1.59 10.42 10.05
N ASN A 153 0.27 10.41 10.14
CA ASN A 153 -0.59 11.51 10.63
C ASN A 153 -0.40 12.84 9.86
N ARG A 154 -0.06 12.73 8.56
CA ARG A 154 0.23 13.85 7.66
C ARG A 154 -0.68 13.78 6.43
N ASP A 155 -0.98 14.92 5.84
CA ASP A 155 -1.82 15.01 4.65
C ASP A 155 -1.03 14.77 3.34
N ASP A 156 0.31 14.77 3.40
CA ASP A 156 1.24 14.61 2.28
C ASP A 156 1.94 13.23 2.24
N PHE A 157 1.29 12.18 2.74
CA PHE A 157 1.82 10.82 2.66
C PHE A 157 1.95 10.35 1.20
N SER A 158 2.87 9.41 0.96
CA SER A 158 3.09 8.85 -0.38
C SER A 158 2.09 7.73 -0.71
N THR A 159 1.88 7.47 -2.02
CA THR A 159 1.09 6.32 -2.47
C THR A 159 1.69 5.01 -1.98
N ASP A 160 3.03 4.92 -1.95
CA ASP A 160 3.76 3.74 -1.49
C ASP A 160 3.51 3.45 -0.01
N MET A 161 3.34 4.50 0.82
CA MET A 161 2.98 4.33 2.24
C MET A 161 1.58 3.72 2.40
N LEU A 162 0.60 4.18 1.62
CA LEU A 162 -0.74 3.61 1.64
C LEU A 162 -0.75 2.18 1.09
N GLU A 163 0.00 1.92 0.02
CA GLU A 163 0.19 0.59 -0.55
C GLU A 163 0.77 -0.38 0.48
N TRP A 164 1.88 -0.01 1.12
CA TRP A 164 2.49 -0.80 2.19
C TRP A 164 1.51 -1.10 3.34
N ARG A 165 0.73 -0.09 3.76
CA ARG A 165 -0.25 -0.26 4.83
C ARG A 165 -1.38 -1.23 4.46
N ILE A 166 -1.85 -1.19 3.22
CA ILE A 166 -2.85 -2.15 2.71
C ILE A 166 -2.24 -3.55 2.58
N ALA A 167 -0.98 -3.64 2.12
CA ALA A 167 -0.27 -4.90 1.95
C ALA A 167 -0.11 -5.69 3.25
N LYS A 168 0.00 -5.02 4.40
CA LYS A 168 0.02 -5.65 5.73
C LYS A 168 -1.20 -6.52 6.02
N SER A 169 -2.32 -6.24 5.36
CA SER A 169 -3.56 -7.00 5.50
C SER A 169 -3.70 -8.12 4.47
N ASP A 170 -2.65 -8.37 3.66
CA ASP A 170 -2.60 -9.43 2.65
C ASP A 170 -3.76 -9.35 1.63
N LEU A 171 -4.10 -8.13 1.19
CA LEU A 171 -5.10 -7.88 0.17
C LEU A 171 -4.51 -7.63 -1.21
N ILE A 172 -3.24 -7.20 -1.27
CA ILE A 172 -2.54 -6.85 -2.51
C ILE A 172 -1.20 -7.58 -2.59
N GLU A 173 -0.75 -7.87 -3.81
CA GLU A 173 0.59 -8.38 -4.05
C GLU A 173 1.61 -7.24 -3.89
N TYR A 174 2.47 -7.36 -2.90
CA TYR A 174 3.48 -6.35 -2.58
C TYR A 174 4.88 -6.91 -2.72
N SER A 175 5.72 -6.25 -3.51
CA SER A 175 7.10 -6.68 -3.77
C SER A 175 8.13 -6.07 -2.82
N GLY A 176 7.72 -5.17 -1.94
CA GLY A 176 8.59 -4.50 -0.97
C GLY A 176 8.70 -5.24 0.37
N ASP A 177 9.44 -4.64 1.30
CA ASP A 177 9.54 -5.15 2.67
C ASP A 177 8.31 -4.77 3.51
N LEU A 178 7.60 -5.77 4.03
CA LEU A 178 6.42 -5.56 4.88
C LEU A 178 6.78 -5.12 6.31
N LEU A 179 8.02 -5.37 6.74
CA LEU A 179 8.45 -5.04 8.11
C LEU A 179 8.80 -3.57 8.26
N SER A 180 9.34 -2.96 7.18
CA SER A 180 9.79 -1.57 7.19
C SER A 180 8.88 -0.71 6.30
N PRO A 181 8.32 0.40 6.82
CA PRO A 181 7.57 1.32 5.99
C PRO A 181 8.48 1.93 4.93
N PRO A 182 7.97 2.20 3.72
CA PRO A 182 8.75 2.85 2.68
C PRO A 182 9.22 4.21 3.17
N VAL A 183 10.53 4.48 2.97
CA VAL A 183 11.11 5.77 3.36
C VAL A 183 10.55 6.84 2.43
N ASP A 184 9.78 7.76 2.99
CA ASP A 184 9.36 8.96 2.27
C ASP A 184 10.63 9.73 1.87
N GLY A 185 11.02 9.68 0.60
CA GLY A 185 12.18 10.39 0.06
C GLY A 185 12.05 11.92 0.14
N ARG A 186 11.02 12.42 0.75
CA ARG A 186 10.78 13.84 1.01
C ARG A 186 11.41 14.19 2.35
N LYS A 187 12.48 14.97 2.31
CA LYS A 187 13.08 15.58 3.49
C LYS A 187 11.96 16.29 4.29
N PRO A 188 11.87 16.10 5.62
CA PRO A 188 10.92 16.85 6.42
C PRO A 188 11.14 18.34 6.16
N LYS A 189 10.08 19.06 5.79
CA LYS A 189 10.15 20.53 5.75
C LYS A 189 10.37 20.98 7.17
N VAL A 190 11.63 21.25 7.50
CA VAL A 190 11.98 21.92 8.75
C VAL A 190 11.37 23.32 8.63
N PHE A 191 10.32 23.56 9.36
CA PHE A 191 9.79 24.88 9.56
C PHE A 191 10.84 25.65 10.39
N VAL A 192 11.77 26.30 9.71
CA VAL A 192 12.64 27.28 10.33
C VAL A 192 11.73 28.45 10.68
N GLN A 193 11.28 28.50 11.92
CA GLN A 193 10.72 29.71 12.46
C GLN A 193 11.83 30.78 12.38
N SER A 194 11.76 31.65 11.40
CA SER A 194 12.57 32.85 11.39
C SER A 194 12.17 33.63 12.62
N LYS A 195 13.03 33.62 13.64
CA LYS A 195 12.95 34.54 14.75
C LYS A 195 13.02 35.93 14.15
N LYS A 196 11.90 36.68 14.18
CA LYS A 196 11.89 38.11 13.96
C LYS A 196 12.74 38.73 15.04
N THR A 197 13.97 39.04 14.76
CA THR A 197 14.79 39.95 15.56
C THR A 197 14.11 41.31 15.54
N ILE A 198 13.56 41.69 16.70
CA ILE A 198 13.11 43.07 16.94
C ILE A 198 14.37 43.89 16.91
N ARG A 199 14.57 44.69 15.85
CA ARG A 199 15.58 45.74 15.84
C ARG A 199 15.08 46.78 16.83
N GLN A 200 15.79 46.87 17.93
CA GLN A 200 15.73 48.00 18.85
C GLN A 200 16.21 49.23 18.08
N LYS A 201 15.34 50.22 17.94
CA LYS A 201 15.66 51.50 17.37
C LYS A 201 16.33 52.28 18.49
N ASP A 202 17.63 52.50 18.41
CA ASP A 202 18.34 53.41 19.27
C ASP A 202 18.03 54.84 18.75
N ASP A 203 17.14 55.52 19.45
CA ASP A 203 16.95 56.93 19.34
C ASP A 203 18.04 57.62 20.17
N SER A 204 19.15 57.94 19.58
CA SER A 204 20.10 58.91 20.10
C SER A 204 19.77 60.27 19.54
N ASP A 205 18.93 60.93 20.26
CA ASP A 205 18.68 62.36 20.09
C ASP A 205 19.73 63.13 20.88
N SER A 206 20.61 63.83 20.22
CA SER A 206 21.54 64.81 20.78
C SER A 206 21.74 65.94 19.82
N ASP A 207 20.81 66.88 19.87
CA ASP A 207 21.05 68.20 19.34
C ASP A 207 20.94 69.25 20.46
N LEU A 208 22.09 69.59 20.98
CA LEU A 208 22.35 70.78 21.68
C LEU A 208 23.02 71.74 20.68
N ASP A 209 22.29 72.71 20.21
CA ASP A 209 22.89 73.83 19.55
C ASP A 209 22.46 75.11 20.29
N LEU A 210 23.46 75.65 20.97
CA LEU A 210 23.46 76.96 21.60
C LEU A 210 24.26 77.86 20.72
N SER A 211 23.65 78.96 20.19
CA SER A 211 24.36 80.16 19.79
C SER A 211 23.37 81.29 19.61
N ASP A 212 23.56 82.31 20.46
CA ASP A 212 23.31 83.76 20.37
C ASP A 212 22.00 84.24 19.81
#